data_f85dfe007b849ca0419b1fd4b51bd8a1
#
_entry.id   f85dfe007b849ca0419b1fd4b51bd8a1
#
_cell.length_a   1.000
_cell.length_b   1.000
_cell.length_c   1.000
_cell.angle_alpha   90.00
_cell.angle_beta   90.00
_cell.angle_gamma   90.00
#
_symmetry.space_group_name_H-M   'P 1'
#
loop_
_entity.id
_entity.type
_entity.pdbx_description
1 polymer ?
#
loop_
_entity_poly.entity_id
_entity_poly.type
_entity_poly.pdbx_seq_one_letter_code
_entity_poly.pdbx_strand_id
1 'polypeptide(L)'
;MKRFFSLSLTILAAITLSAQQYFFTVDERHPAERPLLHGAQRILVVNNTVPQPEEFGHSNAEDGTILAGTSVSLTDAALRCLFAATQTMDDSGEYMQVELMDISQNKSRNFYSRNPMTIIDEERLCTEYEADALLILNHLVLYDMCESFPVNDDQYYAYLQACSQTHWTVHHTGKTQDAVFTTADTLLWEVEPVYSRTSALAGLPDRHDALLYLAQQIGTDVAVSLTPQWSPATHYLYDNPDADIQRGMRAFQRKLWQDAIAAWQQALDSGDKKVSAIAAADMAIAAEMMGDYTAALDYANRAVRLFGEWKNADGRQQQVNMRHYVEHLLQRQAEESALSATY
;
A
#
# COMPACT_ATOMS: atom_id res chain seq x y z
N MET A 1 72.36 -20.08 13.92
CA MET A 1 71.46 -19.46 14.89
C MET A 1 70.77 -18.28 14.19
N LYS A 2 69.54 -18.49 13.74
CA LYS A 2 68.69 -17.46 13.12
C LYS A 2 67.62 -17.09 14.16
N ARG A 3 67.69 -15.83 14.62
CA ARG A 3 66.70 -15.26 15.55
C ARG A 3 65.49 -14.81 14.75
N PHE A 4 64.33 -15.43 14.95
CA PHE A 4 63.05 -14.93 14.47
C PHE A 4 62.52 -13.86 15.43
N PHE A 5 62.40 -12.63 14.93
CA PHE A 5 61.64 -11.57 15.60
C PHE A 5 60.17 -11.76 15.26
N SER A 6 59.41 -12.14 16.26
CA SER A 6 57.92 -12.14 16.16
C SER A 6 57.41 -10.74 16.43
N LEU A 7 56.89 -10.12 15.40
CA LEU A 7 56.22 -8.81 15.49
C LEU A 7 54.73 -9.09 15.84
N SER A 8 54.38 -8.97 17.11
CA SER A 8 53.00 -9.02 17.56
C SER A 8 52.30 -7.72 17.18
N LEU A 9 51.47 -7.75 16.09
CA LEU A 9 50.62 -6.66 15.69
C LEU A 9 49.36 -6.67 16.57
N THR A 10 49.32 -5.82 17.60
CA THR A 10 48.14 -5.61 18.43
C THR A 10 47.20 -4.71 17.64
N ILE A 11 46.17 -5.33 17.01
CA ILE A 11 45.07 -4.59 16.41
C ILE A 11 44.20 -4.06 17.55
N LEU A 12 44.38 -2.81 17.88
CA LEU A 12 43.46 -2.05 18.75
C LEU A 12 42.18 -1.83 17.95
N ALA A 13 41.19 -2.70 18.09
CA ALA A 13 39.86 -2.47 17.58
C ALA A 13 39.28 -1.29 18.37
N ALA A 14 39.30 -0.11 17.77
CA ALA A 14 38.51 1.01 18.24
C ALA A 14 37.03 0.63 18.10
N ILE A 15 36.43 0.12 19.17
CA ILE A 15 34.99 0.00 19.28
C ILE A 15 34.45 1.44 19.31
N THR A 16 34.06 1.97 18.17
CA THR A 16 33.23 3.15 18.12
C THR A 16 31.94 2.79 18.82
N LEU A 17 31.74 3.31 20.03
CA LEU A 17 30.45 3.31 20.70
C LEU A 17 29.52 4.23 19.90
N SER A 18 29.01 3.75 18.76
CA SER A 18 27.79 4.27 18.18
C SER A 18 26.67 4.03 19.22
N ALA A 19 25.78 4.98 19.39
CA ALA A 19 24.61 4.78 20.22
C ALA A 19 23.94 3.48 19.74
N GLN A 20 23.87 2.48 20.60
CA GLN A 20 23.20 1.22 20.28
C GLN A 20 21.73 1.56 20.12
N GLN A 21 21.09 1.06 19.07
CA GLN A 21 19.68 1.32 18.77
C GLN A 21 18.89 0.06 19.08
N TYR A 22 17.75 0.24 19.73
CA TYR A 22 16.76 -0.81 19.95
C TYR A 22 15.65 -0.63 18.91
N PHE A 23 15.58 -1.55 17.93
CA PHE A 23 14.57 -1.52 16.87
C PHE A 23 13.31 -2.29 17.29
N PHE A 24 12.17 -1.77 16.90
CA PHE A 24 10.88 -2.44 17.05
C PHE A 24 9.95 -2.03 15.90
N THR A 25 8.91 -2.83 15.66
CA THR A 25 7.94 -2.59 14.60
C THR A 25 6.58 -2.29 15.20
N VAL A 26 5.89 -1.34 14.61
CA VAL A 26 4.50 -0.95 14.93
C VAL A 26 3.70 -0.99 13.65
N ASP A 27 2.48 -1.50 13.72
CA ASP A 27 1.56 -1.38 12.59
C ASP A 27 0.93 0.00 12.61
N GLU A 28 1.08 0.73 11.52
CA GLU A 28 0.50 2.05 11.29
C GLU A 28 -0.69 1.96 10.38
N ARG A 29 -1.78 2.63 10.73
CA ARG A 29 -2.99 2.73 9.91
C ARG A 29 -2.91 3.98 9.05
N HIS A 30 -3.06 3.80 7.74
CA HIS A 30 -3.08 4.87 6.74
C HIS A 30 -4.49 5.04 6.19
N PRO A 31 -4.93 6.28 5.91
CA PRO A 31 -6.21 6.51 5.27
C PRO A 31 -6.24 5.88 3.87
N ALA A 32 -7.43 5.55 3.39
CA ALA A 32 -7.61 5.10 2.02
C ALA A 32 -7.05 6.13 1.03
N GLU A 33 -6.43 5.69 -0.06
CA GLU A 33 -5.97 6.57 -1.14
C GLU A 33 -7.15 7.38 -1.72
N ARG A 34 -8.31 6.71 -1.85
CA ARG A 34 -9.58 7.29 -2.26
C ARG A 34 -10.61 7.09 -1.15
N PRO A 35 -10.79 8.04 -0.25
CA PRO A 35 -11.69 7.88 0.90
C PRO A 35 -13.18 7.98 0.51
N LEU A 36 -13.57 7.33 -0.59
CA LEU A 36 -14.91 7.41 -1.15
C LEU A 36 -15.94 6.58 -0.39
N LEU A 37 -15.52 5.57 0.38
CA LEU A 37 -16.38 4.73 1.23
C LEU A 37 -16.34 5.16 2.70
N HIS A 38 -15.83 6.36 2.93
CA HIS A 38 -15.66 6.91 4.25
C HIS A 38 -16.96 6.96 5.06
N GLY A 39 -16.96 6.42 6.29
CA GLY A 39 -18.10 6.37 7.19
C GLY A 39 -19.12 5.26 6.91
N ALA A 40 -19.02 4.54 5.80
CA ALA A 40 -19.85 3.39 5.53
C ALA A 40 -19.39 2.17 6.35
N GLN A 41 -20.34 1.40 6.87
CA GLN A 41 -20.10 0.15 7.59
C GLN A 41 -20.58 -1.07 6.81
N ARG A 42 -21.63 -0.91 6.01
CA ARG A 42 -22.26 -1.98 5.21
C ARG A 42 -22.16 -1.60 3.74
N ILE A 43 -21.35 -2.35 2.99
CA ILE A 43 -21.08 -2.09 1.58
C ILE A 43 -21.76 -3.16 0.74
N LEU A 44 -22.46 -2.75 -0.31
CA LEU A 44 -22.90 -3.62 -1.37
C LEU A 44 -22.08 -3.38 -2.63
N VAL A 45 -21.35 -4.40 -3.07
CA VAL A 45 -20.61 -4.39 -4.34
C VAL A 45 -21.54 -4.86 -5.45
N VAL A 46 -21.73 -4.03 -6.47
CA VAL A 46 -22.81 -4.21 -7.46
C VAL A 46 -22.24 -4.41 -8.85
N ASN A 47 -22.70 -5.47 -9.52
CA ASN A 47 -22.48 -5.68 -10.94
C ASN A 47 -23.48 -4.83 -11.75
N ASN A 48 -22.99 -3.88 -12.54
CA ASN A 48 -23.78 -3.12 -13.51
C ASN A 48 -23.15 -3.18 -14.92
N THR A 49 -22.40 -4.27 -15.20
CA THR A 49 -21.72 -4.42 -16.48
C THR A 49 -22.59 -5.11 -17.53
N VAL A 50 -22.24 -4.88 -18.79
CA VAL A 50 -22.63 -5.72 -19.92
C VAL A 50 -21.40 -6.50 -20.36
N PRO A 51 -21.52 -7.82 -20.60
CA PRO A 51 -20.39 -8.63 -21.04
C PRO A 51 -19.75 -8.09 -22.33
N GLN A 52 -18.41 -8.10 -22.37
CA GLN A 52 -17.64 -7.70 -23.55
C GLN A 52 -17.87 -8.69 -24.69
N PRO A 53 -18.06 -8.21 -25.95
CA PRO A 53 -18.08 -9.10 -27.12
C PRO A 53 -16.74 -9.85 -27.28
N GLU A 54 -16.79 -11.12 -27.62
CA GLU A 54 -15.62 -12.01 -27.67
C GLU A 54 -14.54 -11.57 -28.67
N GLU A 55 -14.93 -10.85 -29.73
CA GLU A 55 -14.01 -10.36 -30.76
C GLU A 55 -13.41 -8.99 -30.42
N PHE A 56 -13.86 -8.36 -29.35
CA PHE A 56 -13.46 -6.99 -29.03
C PHE A 56 -12.16 -6.94 -28.24
N GLY A 57 -11.17 -6.23 -28.77
CA GLY A 57 -9.97 -5.85 -28.01
C GLY A 57 -8.83 -6.87 -28.04
N HIS A 58 -8.95 -7.97 -28.81
CA HIS A 58 -7.95 -9.02 -28.86
C HIS A 58 -7.15 -8.99 -30.16
N SER A 59 -5.82 -8.94 -30.06
CA SER A 59 -4.93 -8.82 -31.22
C SER A 59 -3.79 -9.84 -31.15
N ASN A 60 -3.38 -10.30 -32.32
CA ASN A 60 -2.12 -11.04 -32.51
C ASN A 60 -1.23 -10.26 -33.46
N ALA A 61 0.06 -10.33 -33.25
CA ALA A 61 1.05 -9.80 -34.20
C ALA A 61 2.24 -10.75 -34.39
N GLU A 62 2.79 -10.72 -35.57
CA GLU A 62 4.05 -11.38 -35.94
C GLU A 62 4.94 -10.37 -36.63
N ASP A 63 6.16 -10.19 -36.16
CA ASP A 63 7.16 -9.29 -36.73
C ASP A 63 6.62 -7.87 -36.96
N GLY A 64 5.82 -7.35 -36.02
CA GLY A 64 5.16 -6.03 -36.11
C GLY A 64 3.93 -5.99 -37.01
N THR A 65 3.53 -7.12 -37.61
CA THR A 65 2.35 -7.20 -38.46
C THR A 65 1.17 -7.75 -37.71
N ILE A 66 0.08 -6.95 -37.59
CA ILE A 66 -1.16 -7.39 -36.94
C ILE A 66 -1.82 -8.46 -37.81
N LEU A 67 -2.12 -9.60 -37.21
CA LEU A 67 -2.83 -10.72 -37.82
C LEU A 67 -4.35 -10.53 -37.66
N ALA A 68 -5.12 -11.39 -38.33
CA ALA A 68 -6.56 -11.45 -38.18
C ALA A 68 -6.94 -11.61 -36.68
N GLY A 69 -8.04 -10.98 -36.30
CA GLY A 69 -8.53 -10.97 -34.90
C GLY A 69 -8.74 -12.37 -34.34
N THR A 70 -8.65 -12.46 -33.04
CA THR A 70 -9.00 -13.66 -32.27
C THR A 70 -10.18 -13.33 -31.36
N SER A 71 -10.89 -14.34 -30.87
CA SER A 71 -11.99 -14.17 -29.92
C SER A 71 -11.61 -14.80 -28.58
N VAL A 72 -12.01 -14.14 -27.50
CA VAL A 72 -11.83 -14.64 -26.12
C VAL A 72 -13.12 -14.41 -25.36
N SER A 73 -13.69 -15.46 -24.80
CA SER A 73 -14.88 -15.33 -23.96
C SER A 73 -14.51 -14.81 -22.60
N LEU A 74 -15.09 -13.66 -22.20
CA LEU A 74 -14.82 -12.97 -20.94
C LEU A 74 -16.08 -12.79 -20.09
N THR A 75 -17.01 -13.71 -20.21
CA THR A 75 -18.29 -13.66 -19.47
C THR A 75 -18.12 -13.62 -17.96
N ASP A 76 -17.03 -14.19 -17.43
CA ASP A 76 -16.74 -14.28 -16.00
C ASP A 76 -15.86 -13.15 -15.48
N ALA A 77 -15.31 -12.30 -16.36
CA ALA A 77 -14.32 -11.30 -15.99
C ALA A 77 -14.87 -10.29 -14.96
N ALA A 78 -16.09 -9.78 -15.17
CA ALA A 78 -16.72 -8.85 -14.23
C ALA A 78 -16.93 -9.50 -12.85
N LEU A 79 -17.37 -10.76 -12.80
CA LEU A 79 -17.53 -11.48 -11.54
C LEU A 79 -16.20 -11.73 -10.84
N ARG A 80 -15.12 -12.04 -11.58
CA ARG A 80 -13.77 -12.16 -11.03
C ARG A 80 -13.32 -10.88 -10.38
N CYS A 81 -13.51 -9.75 -11.06
CA CYS A 81 -13.16 -8.42 -10.57
C CYS A 81 -13.95 -8.08 -9.29
N LEU A 82 -15.27 -8.21 -9.33
CA LEU A 82 -16.15 -7.87 -8.20
C LEU A 82 -15.93 -8.79 -6.99
N PHE A 83 -15.75 -10.10 -7.23
CA PHE A 83 -15.45 -11.05 -6.17
C PHE A 83 -14.15 -10.71 -5.45
N ALA A 84 -13.09 -10.38 -6.21
CA ALA A 84 -11.82 -9.98 -5.65
C ALA A 84 -11.95 -8.68 -4.84
N ALA A 85 -12.70 -7.70 -5.34
CA ALA A 85 -12.97 -6.46 -4.61
C ALA A 85 -13.71 -6.72 -3.30
N THR A 86 -14.79 -7.51 -3.36
CA THR A 86 -15.60 -7.88 -2.19
C THR A 86 -14.74 -8.60 -1.13
N GLN A 87 -14.00 -9.63 -1.54
CA GLN A 87 -13.15 -10.40 -0.65
C GLN A 87 -12.06 -9.53 -0.01
N THR A 88 -11.38 -8.70 -0.79
CA THR A 88 -10.32 -7.82 -0.26
C THR A 88 -10.87 -6.82 0.75
N MET A 89 -12.06 -6.25 0.51
CA MET A 89 -12.70 -5.35 1.44
C MET A 89 -13.16 -6.06 2.72
N ASP A 90 -13.73 -7.26 2.61
CA ASP A 90 -14.15 -8.08 3.75
C ASP A 90 -12.95 -8.52 4.61
N ASP A 91 -11.89 -9.01 3.97
CA ASP A 91 -10.65 -9.45 4.64
C ASP A 91 -9.92 -8.28 5.35
N SER A 92 -10.17 -7.03 4.96
CA SER A 92 -9.59 -5.86 5.63
C SER A 92 -10.08 -5.66 7.06
N GLY A 93 -11.28 -6.14 7.39
CA GLY A 93 -11.94 -5.95 8.67
C GLY A 93 -12.38 -4.51 8.97
N GLU A 94 -12.32 -3.61 7.98
CA GLU A 94 -12.71 -2.19 8.11
C GLU A 94 -14.23 -1.98 8.06
N TYR A 95 -14.94 -2.91 7.43
CA TYR A 95 -16.39 -2.87 7.25
C TYR A 95 -17.08 -3.93 8.09
N MET A 96 -18.28 -3.64 8.58
CA MET A 96 -19.11 -4.61 9.33
C MET A 96 -19.60 -5.72 8.42
N GLN A 97 -19.87 -5.39 7.14
CA GLN A 97 -20.44 -6.30 6.15
C GLN A 97 -20.09 -5.82 4.75
N VAL A 98 -19.64 -6.75 3.91
CA VAL A 98 -19.43 -6.52 2.47
C VAL A 98 -20.15 -7.62 1.71
N GLU A 99 -21.16 -7.25 0.92
CA GLU A 99 -21.94 -8.20 0.13
C GLU A 99 -21.70 -7.99 -1.37
N LEU A 100 -21.82 -9.06 -2.16
CA LEU A 100 -21.73 -9.03 -3.61
C LEU A 100 -23.09 -9.29 -4.25
N MET A 101 -23.54 -8.38 -5.10
CA MET A 101 -24.61 -8.60 -6.07
C MET A 101 -24.00 -9.01 -7.40
N ASP A 102 -23.97 -10.30 -7.68
CA ASP A 102 -23.35 -10.92 -8.85
C ASP A 102 -24.14 -10.73 -10.14
N ILE A 103 -25.48 -10.67 -10.04
CA ILE A 103 -26.39 -10.49 -11.18
C ILE A 103 -26.31 -9.05 -11.66
N SER A 104 -26.01 -8.87 -12.95
CA SER A 104 -25.94 -7.53 -13.55
C SER A 104 -27.27 -6.78 -13.45
N GLN A 105 -27.20 -5.57 -12.93
CA GLN A 105 -28.33 -4.61 -12.85
C GLN A 105 -28.47 -3.74 -14.11
N ASN A 106 -27.57 -3.89 -15.09
CA ASN A 106 -27.60 -3.11 -16.31
C ASN A 106 -28.82 -3.44 -17.17
N LYS A 107 -29.65 -2.44 -17.40
CA LYS A 107 -30.88 -2.59 -18.23
C LYS A 107 -30.61 -2.57 -19.73
N SER A 108 -29.40 -2.13 -20.14
CA SER A 108 -28.93 -2.17 -21.52
C SER A 108 -28.30 -3.52 -21.83
N ARG A 109 -28.38 -3.94 -23.09
CA ARG A 109 -27.60 -5.08 -23.60
C ARG A 109 -26.46 -4.65 -24.51
N ASN A 110 -26.21 -3.33 -24.57
CA ASN A 110 -25.19 -2.76 -25.44
C ASN A 110 -23.92 -2.47 -24.66
N PHE A 111 -22.89 -3.29 -24.86
CA PHE A 111 -21.57 -3.11 -24.25
C PHE A 111 -20.95 -1.73 -24.53
N TYR A 112 -21.18 -1.16 -25.72
CA TYR A 112 -20.60 0.11 -26.13
C TYR A 112 -21.29 1.33 -25.50
N SER A 113 -22.42 1.12 -24.80
CA SER A 113 -23.18 2.17 -24.15
C SER A 113 -22.91 2.13 -22.65
N ARG A 114 -22.24 3.16 -22.15
CA ARG A 114 -22.13 3.38 -20.71
C ARG A 114 -23.49 3.76 -20.17
N ASN A 115 -24.09 2.87 -19.41
CA ASN A 115 -25.42 3.07 -18.84
C ASN A 115 -25.32 2.96 -17.31
N PRO A 116 -24.90 4.04 -16.60
CA PRO A 116 -24.85 4.03 -15.14
C PRO A 116 -26.24 3.79 -14.56
N MET A 117 -26.28 3.31 -13.33
CA MET A 117 -27.54 3.20 -12.59
C MET A 117 -28.12 4.59 -12.33
N THR A 118 -29.40 4.63 -12.07
CA THR A 118 -30.06 5.87 -11.63
C THR A 118 -30.00 5.95 -10.11
N ILE A 119 -29.94 7.15 -9.54
CA ILE A 119 -29.98 7.36 -8.08
C ILE A 119 -31.19 6.67 -7.45
N ILE A 120 -32.32 6.58 -8.15
CA ILE A 120 -33.52 5.87 -7.67
C ILE A 120 -33.26 4.36 -7.54
N ASP A 121 -32.60 3.76 -8.50
CA ASP A 121 -32.24 2.33 -8.45
C ASP A 121 -31.17 2.07 -7.35
N GLU A 122 -30.24 2.99 -7.17
CA GLU A 122 -29.18 2.93 -6.16
C GLU A 122 -29.78 3.02 -4.74
N GLU A 123 -30.62 4.01 -4.46
CA GLU A 123 -31.33 4.14 -3.18
C GLU A 123 -32.23 2.95 -2.88
N ARG A 124 -32.84 2.37 -3.90
CA ARG A 124 -33.62 1.16 -3.76
C ARG A 124 -32.75 -0.02 -3.29
N LEU A 125 -31.56 -0.19 -3.88
CA LEU A 125 -30.61 -1.22 -3.47
C LEU A 125 -30.08 -0.98 -2.06
N CYS A 126 -29.72 0.25 -1.72
CA CYS A 126 -29.31 0.59 -0.34
C CYS A 126 -30.40 0.20 0.66
N THR A 127 -31.68 0.47 0.35
CA THR A 127 -32.80 0.13 1.24
C THR A 127 -33.02 -1.39 1.32
N GLU A 128 -32.96 -2.11 0.19
CA GLU A 128 -33.22 -3.55 0.10
C GLU A 128 -32.15 -4.38 0.82
N TYR A 129 -30.89 -3.95 0.73
CA TYR A 129 -29.74 -4.64 1.32
C TYR A 129 -29.26 -3.99 2.64
N GLU A 130 -29.97 -2.98 3.12
CA GLU A 130 -29.57 -2.19 4.30
C GLU A 130 -28.10 -1.68 4.19
N ALA A 131 -27.66 -1.31 2.99
CA ALA A 131 -26.30 -0.87 2.73
C ALA A 131 -26.15 0.64 2.95
N ASP A 132 -25.03 1.04 3.56
CA ASP A 132 -24.68 2.45 3.75
C ASP A 132 -24.10 3.05 2.47
N ALA A 133 -23.44 2.21 1.66
CA ALA A 133 -22.89 2.62 0.38
C ALA A 133 -22.87 1.46 -0.63
N LEU A 134 -22.87 1.83 -1.92
CA LEU A 134 -22.72 0.92 -3.05
C LEU A 134 -21.35 1.19 -3.71
N LEU A 135 -20.64 0.11 -4.06
CA LEU A 135 -19.51 0.15 -4.99
C LEU A 135 -19.97 -0.52 -6.29
N ILE A 136 -20.16 0.24 -7.35
CA ILE A 136 -20.79 -0.22 -8.59
C ILE A 136 -19.78 -0.29 -9.71
N LEU A 137 -19.54 -1.48 -10.28
CA LEU A 137 -18.79 -1.63 -11.52
C LEU A 137 -19.73 -1.42 -12.71
N ASN A 138 -19.63 -0.28 -13.39
CA ASN A 138 -20.48 0.05 -14.53
C ASN A 138 -19.95 -0.48 -15.86
N HIS A 139 -18.62 -0.56 -16.01
CA HIS A 139 -18.02 -0.99 -17.27
C HIS A 139 -16.64 -1.60 -17.00
N LEU A 140 -16.37 -2.73 -17.63
CA LEU A 140 -15.07 -3.39 -17.65
C LEU A 140 -14.70 -3.67 -19.10
N VAL A 141 -13.57 -3.16 -19.54
CA VAL A 141 -12.95 -3.43 -20.84
C VAL A 141 -11.63 -4.11 -20.60
N LEU A 142 -11.43 -5.25 -21.22
CA LEU A 142 -10.19 -5.99 -21.26
C LEU A 142 -9.73 -6.12 -22.70
N TYR A 143 -8.49 -5.80 -22.97
CA TYR A 143 -7.90 -5.95 -24.30
C TYR A 143 -6.47 -6.42 -24.18
N ASP A 144 -5.99 -7.10 -25.22
CA ASP A 144 -4.65 -7.66 -25.20
C ASP A 144 -4.00 -7.69 -26.57
N MET A 145 -2.68 -7.81 -26.53
CA MET A 145 -1.80 -8.02 -27.66
C MET A 145 -0.88 -9.20 -27.36
N CYS A 146 -0.91 -10.21 -28.21
CA CYS A 146 0.06 -11.29 -28.20
C CYS A 146 0.96 -11.15 -29.43
N GLU A 147 2.25 -10.95 -29.23
CA GLU A 147 3.19 -10.77 -30.33
C GLU A 147 4.39 -11.71 -30.20
N SER A 148 4.90 -12.15 -31.35
CA SER A 148 6.15 -12.87 -31.44
C SER A 148 7.01 -12.35 -32.59
N PHE A 149 8.33 -12.27 -32.38
CA PHE A 149 9.29 -11.81 -33.37
C PHE A 149 10.65 -12.48 -33.21
N PRO A 150 11.46 -12.58 -34.30
CA PRO A 150 12.81 -13.11 -34.23
C PRO A 150 13.74 -12.14 -33.52
N VAL A 151 14.57 -12.66 -32.62
CA VAL A 151 15.66 -11.91 -31.98
C VAL A 151 16.95 -12.04 -32.80
N ASN A 152 17.15 -13.23 -33.41
CA ASN A 152 18.20 -13.56 -34.35
C ASN A 152 17.73 -14.71 -35.24
N ASP A 153 18.63 -15.26 -36.11
CA ASP A 153 18.28 -16.27 -37.09
C ASP A 153 17.63 -17.55 -36.51
N ASP A 154 17.96 -17.88 -35.25
CA ASP A 154 17.56 -19.13 -34.62
C ASP A 154 16.69 -18.93 -33.35
N GLN A 155 16.40 -17.69 -32.94
CA GLN A 155 15.71 -17.43 -31.67
C GLN A 155 14.53 -16.47 -31.84
N TYR A 156 13.44 -16.80 -31.14
CA TYR A 156 12.19 -16.04 -31.10
C TYR A 156 11.86 -15.61 -29.69
N TYR A 157 11.39 -14.39 -29.58
CA TYR A 157 10.81 -13.82 -28.37
C TYR A 157 9.30 -13.72 -28.56
N ALA A 158 8.54 -13.85 -27.48
CA ALA A 158 7.11 -13.59 -27.49
C ALA A 158 6.67 -12.89 -26.20
N TYR A 159 5.64 -12.07 -26.32
CA TYR A 159 4.99 -11.47 -25.17
C TYR A 159 3.46 -11.48 -25.31
N LEU A 160 2.79 -11.43 -24.16
CA LEU A 160 1.38 -11.16 -24.02
C LEU A 160 1.23 -9.93 -23.13
N GLN A 161 0.72 -8.85 -23.68
CA GLN A 161 0.34 -7.66 -22.93
C GLN A 161 -1.17 -7.63 -22.77
N ALA A 162 -1.65 -7.62 -21.54
CA ALA A 162 -3.07 -7.46 -21.20
C ALA A 162 -3.29 -6.09 -20.56
N CYS A 163 -4.32 -5.39 -21.01
CA CYS A 163 -4.67 -4.06 -20.54
C CYS A 163 -6.15 -4.00 -20.14
N SER A 164 -6.46 -3.10 -19.24
CA SER A 164 -7.82 -2.90 -18.75
C SER A 164 -8.24 -1.44 -18.70
N GLN A 165 -9.53 -1.21 -18.74
CA GLN A 165 -10.16 0.05 -18.38
C GLN A 165 -11.47 -0.23 -17.66
N THR A 166 -11.67 0.38 -16.47
CA THR A 166 -12.90 0.23 -15.71
C THR A 166 -13.55 1.56 -15.41
N HIS A 167 -14.87 1.51 -15.17
CA HIS A 167 -15.65 2.65 -14.68
C HIS A 167 -16.43 2.21 -13.45
N TRP A 168 -16.21 2.94 -12.36
CA TRP A 168 -16.81 2.69 -11.06
C TRP A 168 -17.64 3.88 -10.61
N THR A 169 -18.68 3.58 -9.84
CA THR A 169 -19.47 4.57 -9.08
C THR A 169 -19.50 4.17 -7.63
N VAL A 170 -19.36 5.15 -6.74
CA VAL A 170 -19.65 5.00 -5.31
C VAL A 170 -20.83 5.87 -4.99
N HIS A 171 -21.91 5.26 -4.50
CA HIS A 171 -23.11 5.91 -4.01
C HIS A 171 -23.21 5.72 -2.50
N HIS A 172 -23.60 6.77 -1.77
CA HIS A 172 -23.93 6.69 -0.34
C HIS A 172 -25.41 6.93 -0.12
N THR A 173 -26.04 6.15 0.74
CA THR A 173 -27.44 6.32 1.14
C THR A 173 -27.74 7.76 1.51
N GLY A 174 -28.81 8.31 0.93
CA GLY A 174 -29.26 9.68 1.17
C GLY A 174 -28.42 10.76 0.50
N LYS A 175 -27.46 10.42 -0.35
CA LYS A 175 -26.71 11.39 -1.14
C LYS A 175 -27.35 11.57 -2.53
N THR A 176 -27.31 12.79 -3.03
CA THR A 176 -27.84 13.14 -4.35
C THR A 176 -26.77 13.20 -5.44
N GLN A 177 -25.53 12.95 -5.08
CA GLN A 177 -24.38 12.98 -6.00
C GLN A 177 -23.43 11.83 -5.69
N ASP A 178 -23.12 11.09 -6.74
CA ASP A 178 -22.20 9.97 -6.71
C ASP A 178 -20.76 10.41 -6.94
N ALA A 179 -19.83 9.63 -6.41
CA ALA A 179 -18.44 9.72 -6.80
C ALA A 179 -18.16 8.71 -7.94
N VAL A 180 -17.61 9.20 -9.05
CA VAL A 180 -17.28 8.39 -10.22
C VAL A 180 -15.78 8.41 -10.44
N PHE A 181 -15.19 7.25 -10.70
CA PHE A 181 -13.78 7.14 -11.02
C PHE A 181 -13.50 6.03 -12.04
N THR A 182 -12.33 6.10 -12.65
CA THR A 182 -11.83 5.09 -13.60
C THR A 182 -10.52 4.53 -13.14
N THR A 183 -10.27 3.27 -13.47
CA THR A 183 -8.93 2.67 -13.35
C THR A 183 -8.50 2.10 -14.69
N ALA A 184 -7.20 2.02 -14.89
CA ALA A 184 -6.58 1.36 -16.03
C ALA A 184 -5.33 0.65 -15.51
N ASP A 185 -5.11 -0.57 -15.96
CA ASP A 185 -3.96 -1.37 -15.57
C ASP A 185 -3.42 -2.17 -16.74
N THR A 186 -2.16 -2.60 -16.65
CA THR A 186 -1.47 -3.33 -17.69
C THR A 186 -0.57 -4.40 -17.07
N LEU A 187 -0.71 -5.63 -17.53
CA LEU A 187 0.18 -6.73 -17.21
C LEU A 187 0.92 -7.20 -18.46
N LEU A 188 2.17 -7.60 -18.28
CA LEU A 188 3.04 -8.10 -19.34
C LEU A 188 3.63 -9.45 -18.93
N TRP A 189 3.47 -10.43 -19.79
CA TRP A 189 4.18 -11.71 -19.73
C TRP A 189 5.12 -11.81 -20.90
N GLU A 190 6.34 -12.24 -20.63
CA GLU A 190 7.42 -12.35 -21.61
C GLU A 190 8.04 -13.74 -21.53
N VAL A 191 8.49 -14.23 -22.67
CA VAL A 191 9.21 -15.51 -22.77
C VAL A 191 10.62 -15.23 -23.24
N GLU A 192 11.62 -15.68 -22.48
CA GLU A 192 13.02 -15.61 -22.89
C GLU A 192 13.22 -16.22 -24.27
N PRO A 193 14.16 -15.70 -25.09
CA PRO A 193 14.35 -16.16 -26.46
C PRO A 193 14.58 -17.67 -26.56
N VAL A 194 13.76 -18.35 -27.37
CA VAL A 194 13.80 -19.80 -27.62
C VAL A 194 13.90 -20.12 -29.11
N TYR A 195 14.32 -21.36 -29.46
CA TYR A 195 14.66 -21.76 -30.83
C TYR A 195 13.47 -21.86 -31.82
N SER A 196 12.23 -21.61 -31.38
CA SER A 196 11.11 -21.59 -32.33
C SER A 196 10.01 -20.63 -31.87
N ARG A 197 9.33 -20.00 -32.82
CA ARG A 197 8.17 -19.15 -32.59
C ARG A 197 7.06 -19.88 -31.83
N THR A 198 6.78 -21.12 -32.24
CA THR A 198 5.76 -21.95 -31.57
C THR A 198 6.11 -22.19 -30.09
N SER A 199 7.39 -22.45 -29.77
CA SER A 199 7.84 -22.63 -28.40
C SER A 199 7.77 -21.31 -27.60
N ALA A 200 8.08 -20.18 -28.24
CA ALA A 200 7.94 -18.87 -27.60
C ALA A 200 6.47 -18.58 -27.24
N LEU A 201 5.55 -18.74 -28.16
CA LEU A 201 4.12 -18.56 -27.93
C LEU A 201 3.56 -19.56 -26.89
N ALA A 202 4.01 -20.82 -26.92
CA ALA A 202 3.59 -21.84 -25.97
C ALA A 202 4.10 -21.60 -24.52
N GLY A 203 5.11 -20.75 -24.35
CA GLY A 203 5.61 -20.34 -23.04
C GLY A 203 4.78 -19.23 -22.37
N LEU A 204 3.91 -18.56 -23.10
CA LEU A 204 2.99 -17.56 -22.56
C LEU A 204 1.80 -18.23 -21.85
N PRO A 205 1.17 -17.55 -20.86
CA PRO A 205 -0.06 -18.04 -20.27
C PRO A 205 -1.19 -18.09 -21.31
N ASP A 206 -2.19 -18.93 -21.03
CA ASP A 206 -3.44 -18.86 -21.78
C ASP A 206 -4.03 -17.45 -21.70
N ARG A 207 -4.51 -16.94 -22.83
CA ARG A 207 -5.00 -15.55 -22.95
C ARG A 207 -6.24 -15.29 -22.09
N HIS A 208 -7.17 -16.23 -22.04
CA HIS A 208 -8.35 -16.13 -21.19
C HIS A 208 -7.95 -16.07 -19.71
N ASP A 209 -7.06 -16.97 -19.28
CA ASP A 209 -6.59 -17.00 -17.88
C ASP A 209 -5.82 -15.72 -17.51
N ALA A 210 -5.00 -15.18 -18.42
CA ALA A 210 -4.27 -13.93 -18.22
C ALA A 210 -5.22 -12.73 -18.05
N LEU A 211 -6.28 -12.65 -18.84
CA LEU A 211 -7.28 -11.58 -18.76
C LEU A 211 -8.17 -11.72 -17.51
N LEU A 212 -8.52 -12.93 -17.11
CA LEU A 212 -9.22 -13.15 -15.83
C LEU A 212 -8.35 -12.81 -14.62
N TYR A 213 -7.04 -13.11 -14.69
CA TYR A 213 -6.10 -12.70 -13.65
C TYR A 213 -6.00 -11.18 -13.54
N LEU A 214 -5.92 -10.46 -14.68
CA LEU A 214 -5.96 -9.00 -14.71
C LEU A 214 -7.27 -8.47 -14.11
N ALA A 215 -8.42 -9.04 -14.45
CA ALA A 215 -9.71 -8.65 -13.89
C ALA A 215 -9.74 -8.83 -12.35
N GLN A 216 -9.20 -9.93 -11.83
CA GLN A 216 -9.05 -10.17 -10.40
C GLN A 216 -8.16 -9.11 -9.74
N GLN A 217 -7.00 -8.82 -10.34
CA GLN A 217 -6.05 -7.83 -9.83
C GLN A 217 -6.70 -6.45 -9.72
N ILE A 218 -7.43 -6.01 -10.74
CA ILE A 218 -8.15 -4.73 -10.74
C ILE A 218 -9.12 -4.64 -9.55
N GLY A 219 -9.89 -5.69 -9.30
CA GLY A 219 -10.82 -5.73 -8.16
C GLY A 219 -10.11 -5.56 -6.83
N THR A 220 -8.99 -6.28 -6.65
CA THR A 220 -8.12 -6.15 -5.48
C THR A 220 -7.59 -4.73 -5.31
N ASP A 221 -7.03 -4.14 -6.38
CA ASP A 221 -6.40 -2.82 -6.32
C ASP A 221 -7.42 -1.71 -6.07
N VAL A 222 -8.62 -1.82 -6.64
CA VAL A 222 -9.74 -0.91 -6.35
C VAL A 222 -10.12 -0.99 -4.87
N ALA A 223 -10.31 -2.20 -4.32
CA ALA A 223 -10.62 -2.39 -2.92
C ALA A 223 -9.53 -1.80 -1.99
N VAL A 224 -8.26 -2.09 -2.26
CA VAL A 224 -7.11 -1.52 -1.54
C VAL A 224 -7.12 0.01 -1.58
N SER A 225 -7.39 0.61 -2.75
CA SER A 225 -7.42 2.07 -2.89
C SER A 225 -8.57 2.75 -2.12
N LEU A 226 -9.67 2.02 -1.88
CA LEU A 226 -10.87 2.53 -1.19
C LEU A 226 -10.87 2.26 0.32
N THR A 227 -9.98 1.39 0.80
CA THR A 227 -9.96 0.90 2.18
C THR A 227 -8.72 1.42 2.91
N PRO A 228 -8.82 1.87 4.17
CA PRO A 228 -7.66 2.16 5.00
C PRO A 228 -6.72 0.96 5.09
N GLN A 229 -5.42 1.22 5.03
CA GLN A 229 -4.40 0.17 5.00
C GLN A 229 -3.56 0.17 6.27
N TRP A 230 -3.16 -1.02 6.70
CA TRP A 230 -2.16 -1.19 7.76
C TRP A 230 -0.82 -1.55 7.15
N SER A 231 0.25 -0.88 7.57
CA SER A 231 1.60 -1.22 7.16
C SER A 231 2.57 -1.21 8.35
N PRO A 232 3.56 -2.12 8.36
CA PRO A 232 4.56 -2.13 9.42
C PRO A 232 5.54 -0.97 9.24
N ALA A 233 5.70 -0.15 10.30
CA ALA A 233 6.72 0.89 10.40
C ALA A 233 7.79 0.48 11.41
N THR A 234 9.06 0.66 11.07
CA THR A 234 10.17 0.35 11.96
C THR A 234 10.63 1.61 12.68
N HIS A 235 10.54 1.56 14.00
CA HIS A 235 11.02 2.59 14.90
C HIS A 235 12.27 2.13 15.64
N TYR A 236 12.98 3.05 16.26
CA TYR A 236 14.11 2.73 17.12
C TYR A 236 14.23 3.70 18.28
N LEU A 237 14.65 3.19 19.42
CA LEU A 237 15.06 3.96 20.57
C LEU A 237 16.58 3.98 20.66
N TYR A 238 17.09 5.05 21.26
CA TYR A 238 18.51 5.17 21.51
C TYR A 238 18.87 4.51 22.82
N ASP A 239 19.81 3.54 22.78
CA ASP A 239 20.36 2.95 23.98
C ASP A 239 21.55 3.77 24.50
N ASN A 240 21.57 4.00 25.81
CA ASN A 240 22.63 4.70 26.52
C ASN A 240 22.76 4.10 27.91
N PRO A 241 24.00 3.96 28.47
CA PRO A 241 24.22 3.38 29.80
C PRO A 241 23.76 4.27 30.96
N ASP A 242 23.27 5.48 30.71
CA ASP A 242 22.66 6.32 31.73
C ASP A 242 21.50 5.62 32.43
N ALA A 243 21.42 5.75 33.79
CA ALA A 243 20.47 5.01 34.60
C ALA A 243 19.01 5.37 34.29
N ASP A 244 18.74 6.63 33.98
CA ASP A 244 17.41 7.13 33.69
C ASP A 244 16.97 6.76 32.27
N ILE A 245 17.92 6.76 31.30
CA ILE A 245 17.67 6.19 29.96
C ILE A 245 17.29 4.72 30.06
N GLN A 246 18.10 3.92 30.80
CA GLN A 246 17.85 2.50 30.98
C GLN A 246 16.52 2.21 31.74
N ARG A 247 16.15 3.06 32.68
CA ARG A 247 14.87 2.94 33.39
C ARG A 247 13.70 3.21 32.43
N GLY A 248 13.77 4.25 31.64
CA GLY A 248 12.77 4.57 30.62
C GLY A 248 12.64 3.48 29.57
N MET A 249 13.76 2.94 29.06
CA MET A 249 13.78 1.83 28.13
C MET A 249 13.03 0.60 28.67
N ARG A 250 13.28 0.21 29.95
CA ARG A 250 12.57 -0.93 30.56
C ARG A 250 11.08 -0.67 30.72
N ALA A 251 10.65 0.58 31.00
CA ALA A 251 9.25 0.95 31.08
C ALA A 251 8.60 0.89 29.69
N PHE A 252 9.28 1.42 28.67
CA PHE A 252 8.83 1.38 27.28
C PHE A 252 8.62 -0.06 26.78
N GLN A 253 9.57 -0.96 27.00
CA GLN A 253 9.45 -2.37 26.61
C GLN A 253 8.24 -3.07 27.26
N ARG A 254 7.78 -2.56 28.38
CA ARG A 254 6.55 -3.02 29.09
C ARG A 254 5.30 -2.27 28.66
N LYS A 255 5.37 -1.42 27.67
CA LYS A 255 4.30 -0.55 27.16
C LYS A 255 3.77 0.44 28.22
N LEU A 256 4.60 0.80 29.22
CA LEU A 256 4.31 1.80 30.24
C LEU A 256 4.86 3.16 29.77
N TRP A 257 4.19 3.72 28.74
CA TRP A 257 4.70 4.88 28.02
C TRP A 257 4.90 6.10 28.89
N GLN A 258 3.93 6.38 29.79
CA GLN A 258 4.01 7.52 30.71
C GLN A 258 5.16 7.37 31.72
N ASP A 259 5.40 6.15 32.23
CA ASP A 259 6.52 5.87 33.14
C ASP A 259 7.87 6.01 32.39
N ALA A 260 7.90 5.63 31.12
CA ALA A 260 9.08 5.81 30.27
C ALA A 260 9.39 7.31 30.11
N ILE A 261 8.39 8.12 29.73
CA ILE A 261 8.53 9.58 29.61
C ILE A 261 8.99 10.20 30.93
N ALA A 262 8.40 9.80 32.07
CA ALA A 262 8.79 10.32 33.39
C ALA A 262 10.26 10.01 33.76
N ALA A 263 10.75 8.82 33.40
CA ALA A 263 12.15 8.44 33.59
C ALA A 263 13.08 9.25 32.67
N TRP A 264 12.73 9.38 31.39
CA TRP A 264 13.51 10.13 30.42
C TRP A 264 13.47 11.65 30.67
N GLN A 265 12.43 12.19 31.31
CA GLN A 265 12.41 13.58 31.74
C GLN A 265 13.56 13.88 32.72
N GLN A 266 13.91 12.95 33.61
CA GLN A 266 15.06 13.11 34.50
C GLN A 266 16.39 13.10 33.74
N ALA A 267 16.51 12.20 32.75
CA ALA A 267 17.67 12.16 31.86
C ALA A 267 17.79 13.44 31.01
N LEU A 268 16.67 13.99 30.55
CA LEU A 268 16.58 15.24 29.79
C LEU A 268 17.11 16.45 30.58
N ASP A 269 16.93 16.45 31.90
CA ASP A 269 17.32 17.51 32.82
C ASP A 269 18.72 17.26 33.47
N SER A 270 19.42 16.18 33.10
CA SER A 270 20.72 15.79 33.69
C SER A 270 21.86 16.77 33.46
N GLY A 271 21.77 17.67 32.47
CA GLY A 271 22.83 18.57 32.04
C GLY A 271 23.85 17.95 31.08
N ASP A 272 23.86 16.65 30.87
CA ASP A 272 24.63 15.99 29.82
C ASP A 272 23.92 16.12 28.47
N LYS A 273 24.52 16.84 27.54
CA LYS A 273 23.93 17.14 26.24
C LYS A 273 23.59 15.88 25.42
N LYS A 274 24.40 14.83 25.56
CA LYS A 274 24.16 13.57 24.84
C LYS A 274 22.99 12.82 25.43
N VAL A 275 22.95 12.67 26.73
CA VAL A 275 21.86 12.05 27.48
C VAL A 275 20.55 12.80 27.24
N SER A 276 20.57 14.14 27.33
CA SER A 276 19.41 15.00 27.10
C SER A 276 18.86 14.87 25.67
N ALA A 277 19.74 14.77 24.65
CA ALA A 277 19.30 14.62 23.27
C ALA A 277 18.62 13.24 23.03
N ILE A 278 19.20 12.18 23.58
CA ILE A 278 18.66 10.83 23.53
C ILE A 278 17.31 10.77 24.24
N ALA A 279 17.24 11.30 25.46
CA ALA A 279 15.99 11.34 26.23
C ALA A 279 14.87 12.04 25.45
N ALA A 280 15.16 13.20 24.84
CA ALA A 280 14.18 13.90 24.02
C ALA A 280 13.71 13.08 22.81
N ALA A 281 14.62 12.37 22.14
CA ALA A 281 14.28 11.52 21.01
C ALA A 281 13.39 10.33 21.41
N ASP A 282 13.75 9.64 22.50
CA ASP A 282 12.98 8.49 23.00
C ASP A 282 11.61 8.91 23.56
N MET A 283 11.52 10.10 24.19
CA MET A 283 10.24 10.68 24.63
C MET A 283 9.31 10.97 23.46
N ALA A 284 9.84 11.42 22.31
CA ALA A 284 9.04 11.65 21.12
C ALA A 284 8.37 10.37 20.63
N ILE A 285 9.10 9.26 20.62
CA ILE A 285 8.57 7.94 20.23
C ILE A 285 7.52 7.45 21.23
N ALA A 286 7.75 7.61 22.54
CA ALA A 286 6.74 7.21 23.53
C ALA A 286 5.46 8.05 23.44
N ALA A 287 5.56 9.34 23.12
CA ALA A 287 4.40 10.19 22.91
C ALA A 287 3.61 9.79 21.63
N GLU A 288 4.31 9.42 20.56
CA GLU A 288 3.69 8.86 19.36
C GLU A 288 2.93 7.56 19.68
N MET A 289 3.53 6.64 20.46
CA MET A 289 2.86 5.39 20.88
C MET A 289 1.59 5.63 21.71
N MET A 290 1.43 6.82 22.28
CA MET A 290 0.22 7.26 22.99
C MET A 290 -0.77 7.98 22.07
N GLY A 291 -0.44 8.24 20.81
CA GLY A 291 -1.22 9.05 19.89
C GLY A 291 -1.12 10.56 20.17
N ASP A 292 -0.23 10.99 21.07
CA ASP A 292 -0.02 12.42 21.36
C ASP A 292 1.02 13.01 20.39
N TYR A 293 0.59 13.22 19.15
CA TYR A 293 1.45 13.78 18.10
C TYR A 293 1.94 15.19 18.40
N THR A 294 1.20 15.96 19.21
CA THR A 294 1.63 17.30 19.62
C THR A 294 2.84 17.22 20.54
N ALA A 295 2.77 16.40 21.58
CA ALA A 295 3.90 16.16 22.47
C ALA A 295 5.08 15.48 21.74
N ALA A 296 4.80 14.51 20.85
CA ALA A 296 5.80 13.85 20.04
C ALA A 296 6.60 14.85 19.20
N LEU A 297 5.93 15.76 18.50
CA LEU A 297 6.56 16.84 17.70
C LEU A 297 7.40 17.79 18.56
N ASP A 298 6.92 18.17 19.75
CA ASP A 298 7.68 19.04 20.67
C ASP A 298 8.97 18.37 21.13
N TYR A 299 8.90 17.10 21.54
CA TYR A 299 10.09 16.34 21.94
C TYR A 299 11.05 16.09 20.77
N ALA A 300 10.54 15.72 19.59
CA ALA A 300 11.35 15.49 18.39
C ALA A 300 12.09 16.78 17.97
N ASN A 301 11.41 17.92 17.95
CA ASN A 301 12.02 19.22 17.66
C ASN A 301 13.08 19.61 18.73
N ARG A 302 12.86 19.25 19.99
CA ARG A 302 13.85 19.44 21.04
C ARG A 302 15.07 18.56 20.79
N ALA A 303 14.88 17.29 20.41
CA ALA A 303 15.97 16.38 20.04
C ALA A 303 16.78 16.91 18.83
N VAL A 304 16.11 17.41 17.77
CA VAL A 304 16.79 18.05 16.63
C VAL A 304 17.73 19.17 17.06
N ARG A 305 17.31 20.03 17.99
CA ARG A 305 18.15 21.11 18.51
C ARG A 305 19.35 20.57 19.31
N LEU A 306 19.10 19.63 20.23
CA LEU A 306 20.12 19.06 21.11
C LEU A 306 21.16 18.24 20.31
N PHE A 307 20.75 17.43 19.35
CA PHE A 307 21.69 16.74 18.44
C PHE A 307 22.52 17.72 17.62
N GLY A 308 21.96 18.84 17.20
CA GLY A 308 22.67 19.90 16.47
C GLY A 308 23.78 20.59 17.29
N GLU A 309 23.75 20.48 18.63
CA GLU A 309 24.81 20.97 19.50
C GLU A 309 26.06 20.07 19.51
N TRP A 310 25.92 18.80 19.06
CA TRP A 310 27.06 17.90 18.94
C TRP A 310 27.86 18.23 17.68
N LYS A 311 29.05 18.77 17.85
CA LYS A 311 29.91 19.23 16.73
C LYS A 311 30.65 18.09 16.01
N ASN A 312 30.21 16.82 16.15
CA ASN A 312 30.81 15.66 15.52
C ASN A 312 29.93 15.08 14.40
N ALA A 313 30.40 14.03 13.72
CA ALA A 313 29.69 13.39 12.62
C ALA A 313 28.40 12.69 13.11
N ASP A 314 28.46 12.04 14.28
CA ASP A 314 27.32 11.32 14.85
C ASP A 314 26.17 12.27 15.19
N GLY A 315 26.45 13.39 15.86
CA GLY A 315 25.42 14.39 16.19
C GLY A 315 24.73 14.95 14.94
N ARG A 316 25.50 15.21 13.88
CA ARG A 316 24.93 15.68 12.60
C ARG A 316 24.03 14.60 11.96
N GLN A 317 24.45 13.33 11.99
CA GLN A 317 23.63 12.24 11.46
C GLN A 317 22.34 12.07 12.25
N GLN A 318 22.40 12.09 13.59
CA GLN A 318 21.22 11.97 14.44
C GLN A 318 20.28 13.17 14.27
N GLN A 319 20.84 14.37 14.07
CA GLN A 319 20.03 15.55 13.76
C GLN A 319 19.25 15.37 12.44
N VAL A 320 19.88 14.82 11.41
CA VAL A 320 19.21 14.52 10.13
C VAL A 320 18.11 13.47 10.33
N ASN A 321 18.41 12.38 11.01
CA ASN A 321 17.45 11.33 11.29
C ASN A 321 16.21 11.88 12.03
N MET A 322 16.43 12.71 13.05
CA MET A 322 15.32 13.32 13.80
C MET A 322 14.50 14.33 12.98
N ARG A 323 15.08 14.99 11.98
CA ARG A 323 14.31 15.83 11.05
C ARG A 323 13.38 14.99 10.19
N HIS A 324 13.85 13.88 9.65
CA HIS A 324 12.99 12.93 8.92
C HIS A 324 11.90 12.37 9.82
N TYR A 325 12.22 12.12 11.09
CA TYR A 325 11.20 11.69 12.05
C TYR A 325 10.16 12.78 12.35
N VAL A 326 10.53 14.05 12.41
CA VAL A 326 9.57 15.17 12.51
C VAL A 326 8.66 15.22 11.28
N GLU A 327 9.21 15.03 10.08
CA GLU A 327 8.42 14.95 8.84
C GLU A 327 7.42 13.78 8.89
N HIS A 328 7.87 12.60 9.34
CA HIS A 328 7.02 11.44 9.57
C HIS A 328 5.88 11.74 10.56
N LEU A 329 6.19 12.33 11.73
CA LEU A 329 5.17 12.68 12.73
C LEU A 329 4.13 13.68 12.20
N LEU A 330 4.53 14.66 11.38
CA LEU A 330 3.59 15.58 10.73
C LEU A 330 2.66 14.86 9.76
N GLN A 331 3.20 13.92 8.99
CA GLN A 331 2.39 13.08 8.10
C GLN A 331 1.41 12.22 8.91
N ARG A 332 1.88 11.52 9.96
CA ARG A 332 1.05 10.69 10.83
C ARG A 332 -0.06 11.50 11.50
N GLN A 333 0.21 12.71 11.98
CA GLN A 333 -0.79 13.59 12.56
C GLN A 333 -1.87 13.98 11.54
N ALA A 334 -1.49 14.25 10.29
CA ALA A 334 -2.44 14.55 9.23
C ALA A 334 -3.30 13.33 8.85
N GLU A 335 -2.68 12.15 8.75
CA GLU A 335 -3.35 10.87 8.49
C GLU A 335 -4.36 10.51 9.59
N GLU A 336 -3.96 10.64 10.86
CA GLU A 336 -4.85 10.38 12.01
C GLU A 336 -6.04 11.36 12.02
N SER A 337 -5.78 12.63 11.69
CA SER A 337 -6.83 13.62 11.53
C SER A 337 -7.80 13.25 10.41
N ALA A 338 -7.30 12.74 9.29
CA ALA A 338 -8.13 12.27 8.17
C ALA A 338 -8.94 11.02 8.55
N LEU A 339 -8.35 10.08 9.28
CA LEU A 339 -9.04 8.90 9.81
C LEU A 339 -10.11 9.26 10.84
N SER A 340 -9.85 10.25 11.69
CA SER A 340 -10.76 10.68 12.77
C SER A 340 -11.89 11.60 12.31
N ALA A 341 -11.71 12.35 11.22
CA ALA A 341 -12.76 13.18 10.62
C ALA A 341 -13.95 12.34 10.11
N THR A 342 -13.82 11.05 10.22
CA THR A 342 -14.70 9.99 9.73
C THR A 342 -15.84 9.63 10.69
N TYR A 343 -15.75 9.95 11.97
CA TYR A 343 -16.70 9.50 13.02
C TYR A 343 -17.58 10.61 13.55
#